data_567b2f48ee12d83c1f1b26e58fb9554e
#
_entry.id   567b2f48ee12d83c1f1b26e58fb9554e
#
_cell.length_a   1.000
_cell.length_b   1.000
_cell.length_c   1.000
_cell.angle_alpha   90.00
_cell.angle_beta   90.00
_cell.angle_gamma   90.00
#
_symmetry.space_group_name_H-M   'P 1'
#
loop_
_entity.id
_entity.type
_entity.pdbx_description
1 polymer ?
#
loop_
_entity_poly.entity_id
_entity_poly.type
_entity_poly.pdbx_seq_one_letter_code
_entity_poly.pdbx_strand_id
1 'polypeptide(L)'
;ILLKISLELGGLRLLSLFQQDGHFHSSQMVELQSYVLGQMKPLFTACAEHKPSVLIGAAGAFETIWDLAHPDILGSVIPPASELVITQFYQQKKWVQETDFVGRQNIKGM
;
A
#
# COMPACT_ATOMS: atom_id res chain seq x y z
N ILE A 1 18.85 -9.12 -12.05
CA ILE A 1 18.31 -8.78 -10.72
C ILE A 1 19.45 -8.33 -9.83
N LEU A 2 19.40 -7.09 -9.37
CA LEU A 2 20.42 -6.49 -8.51
C LEU A 2 20.18 -6.82 -7.02
N LEU A 3 18.90 -6.93 -6.63
CA LEU A 3 18.51 -7.33 -5.29
C LEU A 3 17.20 -8.12 -5.35
N LYS A 4 17.14 -9.19 -4.59
CA LYS A 4 15.90 -9.92 -4.29
C LYS A 4 15.76 -10.01 -2.79
N ILE A 5 14.67 -9.50 -2.24
CA ILE A 5 14.42 -9.49 -0.81
C ILE A 5 12.95 -9.79 -0.51
N SER A 6 12.72 -10.51 0.58
CA SER A 6 11.39 -10.71 1.16
C SER A 6 11.32 -9.98 2.48
N LEU A 7 10.28 -9.20 2.68
CA LEU A 7 10.07 -8.44 3.90
C LEU A 7 8.88 -9.00 4.69
N GLU A 8 8.99 -8.97 6.01
CA GLU A 8 7.99 -9.47 6.93
C GLU A 8 6.87 -8.43 7.17
N LEU A 9 6.17 -8.02 6.09
CA LEU A 9 5.23 -6.90 6.09
C LEU A 9 3.82 -7.27 5.61
N GLY A 10 3.41 -8.53 5.74
CA GLY A 10 2.05 -8.94 5.36
C GLY A 10 0.97 -8.24 6.18
N GLY A 11 -0.18 -7.92 5.58
CA GLY A 11 -1.28 -7.19 6.23
C GLY A 11 -1.80 -7.88 7.50
N LEU A 12 -1.97 -9.19 7.48
CA LEU A 12 -2.40 -9.96 8.67
C LEU A 12 -1.35 -9.92 9.79
N ARG A 13 -0.07 -9.93 9.44
CA ARG A 13 1.02 -9.83 10.40
C ARG A 13 1.04 -8.47 11.08
N LEU A 14 0.91 -7.39 10.31
CA LEU A 14 0.84 -6.03 10.84
C LEU A 14 -0.40 -5.82 11.71
N LEU A 15 -1.53 -6.37 11.28
CA LEU A 15 -2.76 -6.35 12.05
C LEU A 15 -2.60 -7.01 13.40
N SER A 16 -2.00 -8.20 13.43
CA SER A 16 -1.71 -8.97 14.66
C SER A 16 -0.78 -8.22 15.61
N LEU A 17 0.22 -7.50 15.10
CA LEU A 17 1.21 -6.80 15.90
C LEU A 17 0.71 -5.46 16.46
N PHE A 18 -0.12 -4.72 15.72
CA PHE A 18 -0.40 -3.32 16.01
C PHE A 18 -1.87 -2.98 16.22
N GLN A 19 -2.80 -3.84 15.88
CA GLN A 19 -4.22 -3.59 16.12
C GLN A 19 -4.61 -4.03 17.53
N GLN A 20 -5.33 -3.16 18.26
CA GLN A 20 -5.97 -3.46 19.53
C GLN A 20 -7.46 -3.18 19.40
N ASP A 21 -8.30 -4.09 19.93
CA ASP A 21 -9.76 -3.96 19.98
C ASP A 21 -10.41 -3.64 18.61
N GLY A 22 -9.81 -4.11 17.52
CA GLY A 22 -10.30 -3.86 16.17
C GLY A 22 -10.04 -2.46 15.63
N HIS A 23 -9.31 -1.61 16.36
CA HIS A 23 -9.01 -0.23 15.97
C HIS A 23 -7.51 0.05 15.96
N PHE A 24 -7.09 0.99 15.11
CA PHE A 24 -5.77 1.59 15.12
C PHE A 24 -5.83 2.96 15.77
N HIS A 25 -5.14 3.14 16.88
CA HIS A 25 -4.96 4.44 17.53
C HIS A 25 -3.76 5.19 16.92
N SER A 26 -3.70 6.51 17.11
CA SER A 26 -2.62 7.33 16.55
C SER A 26 -1.23 6.88 16.97
N SER A 27 -1.06 6.46 18.25
CA SER A 27 0.20 5.93 18.76
C SER A 27 0.62 4.64 18.05
N GLN A 28 -0.33 3.77 17.76
CA GLN A 28 -0.09 2.52 17.03
C GLN A 28 0.27 2.77 15.57
N MET A 29 -0.29 3.79 14.95
CA MET A 29 0.08 4.19 13.59
C MET A 29 1.53 4.66 13.52
N VAL A 30 2.00 5.40 14.51
CA VAL A 30 3.40 5.84 14.61
C VAL A 30 4.33 4.63 14.78
N GLU A 31 3.97 3.70 15.68
CA GLU A 31 4.74 2.46 15.87
C GLU A 31 4.76 1.58 14.63
N LEU A 32 3.62 1.44 13.95
CA LEU A 32 3.50 0.71 12.68
C LEU A 32 4.41 1.30 11.61
N GLN A 33 4.39 2.61 11.43
CA GLN A 33 5.25 3.30 10.47
C GLN A 33 6.72 3.09 10.79
N SER A 34 7.13 3.20 12.05
CA SER A 34 8.50 2.97 12.48
C SER A 34 8.94 1.52 12.22
N TYR A 35 8.07 0.56 12.49
CA TYR A 35 8.33 -0.85 12.21
C TYR A 35 8.52 -1.11 10.72
N VAL A 36 7.61 -0.61 9.90
CA VAL A 36 7.66 -0.76 8.42
C VAL A 36 8.95 -0.14 7.86
N LEU A 37 9.26 1.08 8.26
CA LEU A 37 10.49 1.76 7.83
C LEU A 37 11.74 1.00 8.25
N GLY A 38 11.75 0.43 9.46
CA GLY A 38 12.85 -0.40 9.94
C GLY A 38 13.05 -1.65 9.09
N GLN A 39 11.98 -2.33 8.73
CA GLN A 39 12.03 -3.51 7.85
C GLN A 39 12.47 -3.17 6.43
N MET A 40 12.18 -1.97 5.96
CA MET A 40 12.50 -1.52 4.60
C MET A 40 13.92 -0.96 4.45
N LYS A 41 14.70 -0.84 5.50
CA LYS A 41 16.08 -0.30 5.43
C LYS A 41 16.95 -0.93 4.35
N PRO A 42 17.01 -2.27 4.20
CA PRO A 42 17.82 -2.89 3.15
C PRO A 42 17.37 -2.48 1.74
N LEU A 43 16.05 -2.33 1.55
CA LEU A 43 15.49 -1.87 0.28
C LEU A 43 15.88 -0.42 -0.01
N PHE A 44 15.79 0.47 0.98
CA PHE A 44 16.18 1.87 0.81
C PHE A 44 17.67 2.02 0.51
N THR A 45 18.51 1.22 1.16
CA THR A 45 19.95 1.18 0.88
C THR A 45 20.21 0.79 -0.58
N ALA A 46 19.54 -0.25 -1.07
CA ALA A 46 19.67 -0.68 -2.47
C ALA A 46 19.13 0.38 -3.44
N CYS A 47 18.02 1.04 -3.11
CA CYS A 47 17.47 2.12 -3.92
C CYS A 47 18.43 3.32 -4.01
N ALA A 48 19.09 3.66 -2.92
CA ALA A 48 20.10 4.73 -2.91
C ALA A 48 21.31 4.40 -3.78
N GLU A 49 21.72 3.13 -3.79
CA GLU A 49 22.84 2.64 -4.59
C GLU A 49 22.49 2.55 -6.09
N HIS A 50 21.37 1.91 -6.42
CA HIS A 50 20.99 1.59 -7.80
C HIS A 50 20.07 2.60 -8.48
N LYS A 51 19.47 3.51 -7.73
CA LYS A 51 18.63 4.62 -8.22
C LYS A 51 17.55 4.20 -9.22
N PRO A 52 16.65 3.26 -8.87
CA PRO A 52 15.56 2.88 -9.76
C PRO A 52 14.66 4.08 -10.07
N SER A 53 14.20 4.18 -11.29
CA SER A 53 13.34 5.28 -11.76
C SER A 53 11.86 4.93 -11.79
N VAL A 54 11.52 3.66 -11.69
CA VAL A 54 10.15 3.14 -11.82
C VAL A 54 9.86 2.15 -10.71
N LEU A 55 8.69 2.25 -10.11
CA LEU A 55 8.13 1.24 -9.21
C LEU A 55 7.06 0.45 -9.96
N ILE A 56 7.20 -0.86 -9.99
CA ILE A 56 6.20 -1.76 -10.58
C ILE A 56 5.48 -2.45 -9.44
N GLY A 57 4.19 -2.18 -9.32
CA GLY A 57 3.32 -2.83 -8.35
C GLY A 57 2.66 -4.07 -8.93
N ALA A 58 2.49 -5.08 -8.09
CA ALA A 58 1.78 -6.31 -8.45
C ALA A 58 0.82 -6.71 -7.33
N ALA A 59 -0.21 -7.46 -7.68
CA ALA A 59 -1.25 -7.96 -6.79
C ALA A 59 -2.28 -6.92 -6.31
N GLY A 60 -3.22 -7.40 -5.47
CA GLY A 60 -4.51 -6.78 -5.23
C GLY A 60 -4.50 -5.36 -4.69
N ALA A 61 -3.51 -4.98 -3.86
CA ALA A 61 -3.44 -3.62 -3.31
C ALA A 61 -3.25 -2.56 -4.41
N PHE A 62 -2.42 -2.86 -5.40
CA PHE A 62 -2.21 -1.94 -6.52
C PHE A 62 -3.42 -1.87 -7.45
N GLU A 63 -4.10 -3.00 -7.66
CA GLU A 63 -5.36 -3.05 -8.42
C GLU A 63 -6.45 -2.22 -7.73
N THR A 64 -6.61 -2.36 -6.41
CA THR A 64 -7.56 -1.59 -5.63
C THR A 64 -7.30 -0.09 -5.74
N ILE A 65 -6.06 0.35 -5.62
CA ILE A 65 -5.68 1.77 -5.75
C ILE A 65 -5.96 2.27 -7.16
N TRP A 66 -5.66 1.47 -8.18
CA TRP A 66 -5.94 1.82 -9.57
C TRP A 66 -7.44 1.98 -9.82
N ASP A 67 -8.28 1.04 -9.33
CA ASP A 67 -9.74 1.11 -9.44
C ASP A 67 -10.30 2.36 -8.75
N LEU A 68 -9.81 2.69 -7.57
CA LEU A 68 -10.23 3.89 -6.85
C LEU A 68 -9.87 5.18 -7.59
N ALA A 69 -8.74 5.20 -8.28
CA ALA A 69 -8.30 6.32 -9.09
C ALA A 69 -9.07 6.47 -10.41
N HIS A 70 -9.75 5.40 -10.85
CA HIS A 70 -10.46 5.34 -12.13
C HIS A 70 -11.89 4.82 -11.95
N PRO A 71 -12.77 5.53 -11.21
CA PRO A 71 -14.12 5.04 -10.89
C PRO A 71 -15.00 4.86 -12.12
N ASP A 72 -14.76 5.61 -13.19
CA ASP A 72 -15.54 5.55 -14.43
C ASP A 72 -15.25 4.27 -15.26
N ILE A 73 -14.20 3.54 -14.91
CA ILE A 73 -13.78 2.31 -15.58
C ILE A 73 -14.04 1.07 -14.72
N LEU A 74 -14.77 1.24 -13.61
CA LEU A 74 -15.17 0.15 -12.71
C LEU A 74 -15.87 -0.97 -13.48
N GLY A 75 -15.35 -2.19 -13.33
CA GLY A 75 -15.85 -3.38 -14.03
C GLY A 75 -15.16 -3.66 -15.36
N SER A 76 -14.30 -2.77 -15.83
CA SER A 76 -13.43 -3.03 -16.99
C SER A 76 -12.26 -3.92 -16.60
N VAL A 77 -11.74 -4.67 -17.57
CA VAL A 77 -10.51 -5.43 -17.37
C VAL A 77 -9.34 -4.45 -17.31
N ILE A 78 -8.57 -4.51 -16.20
CA ILE A 78 -7.35 -3.72 -16.07
C ILE A 78 -6.33 -4.24 -17.11
N PRO A 79 -5.76 -3.39 -17.97
CA PRO A 79 -4.71 -3.81 -18.89
C PRO A 79 -3.53 -4.48 -18.14
N PRO A 80 -2.82 -5.43 -18.76
CA PRO A 80 -1.70 -6.14 -18.13
C PRO A 80 -0.61 -5.23 -17.55
N ALA A 81 -0.44 -4.05 -18.12
CA ALA A 81 0.42 -2.99 -17.58
C ALA A 81 -0.32 -1.66 -17.66
N SER A 82 -0.65 -1.09 -16.51
CA SER A 82 -1.30 0.21 -16.40
C SER A 82 -0.43 1.14 -15.57
N GLU A 83 -0.35 2.39 -15.99
CA GLU A 83 0.41 3.42 -15.27
C GLU A 83 -0.50 4.17 -14.31
N LEU A 84 -0.10 4.23 -13.03
CA LEU A 84 -0.77 5.04 -12.02
C LEU A 84 0.04 6.32 -11.78
N VAL A 85 -0.60 7.46 -11.99
CA VAL A 85 0.03 8.76 -11.72
C VAL A 85 0.23 8.91 -10.20
N ILE A 86 1.42 9.33 -9.78
CA ILE A 86 1.78 9.37 -8.35
C ILE A 86 0.88 10.29 -7.52
N THR A 87 0.37 11.37 -8.10
CA THR A 87 -0.59 12.26 -7.44
C THR A 87 -1.91 11.55 -7.15
N GLN A 88 -2.39 10.72 -8.07
CA GLN A 88 -3.58 9.89 -7.87
C GLN A 88 -3.34 8.86 -6.77
N PHE A 89 -2.16 8.25 -6.72
CA PHE A 89 -1.79 7.33 -5.65
C PHE A 89 -1.89 7.99 -4.27
N TYR A 90 -1.32 9.17 -4.09
CA TYR A 90 -1.36 9.88 -2.81
C TYR A 90 -2.77 10.34 -2.43
N GLN A 91 -3.59 10.75 -3.39
CA GLN A 91 -4.98 11.09 -3.16
C GLN A 91 -5.78 9.89 -2.64
N GLN A 92 -5.65 8.73 -3.25
CA GLN A 92 -6.34 7.52 -2.84
C GLN A 92 -5.83 6.99 -1.51
N LYS A 93 -4.53 7.05 -1.26
CA LYS A 93 -3.93 6.71 0.03
C LYS A 93 -4.54 7.54 1.15
N LYS A 94 -4.61 8.85 0.98
CA LYS A 94 -5.21 9.77 1.96
C LYS A 94 -6.67 9.43 2.20
N TRP A 95 -7.44 9.24 1.16
CA TRP A 95 -8.86 8.90 1.26
C TRP A 95 -9.09 7.59 2.01
N VAL A 96 -8.34 6.54 1.71
CA VAL A 96 -8.43 5.24 2.41
C VAL A 96 -8.07 5.39 3.88
N GLN A 97 -7.04 6.16 4.22
CA GLN A 97 -6.63 6.39 5.60
C GLN A 97 -7.68 7.16 6.42
N GLU A 98 -8.38 8.12 5.79
CA GLU A 98 -9.41 8.95 6.43
C GLU A 98 -10.79 8.28 6.47
N THR A 99 -11.02 7.27 5.64
CA THR A 99 -12.30 6.55 5.56
C THR A 99 -12.44 5.59 6.74
N ASP A 100 -13.61 5.58 7.36
CA ASP A 100 -13.92 4.68 8.47
C ASP A 100 -14.07 3.21 8.02
N PHE A 101 -14.24 2.32 8.99
CA PHE A 101 -14.38 0.89 8.72
C PHE A 101 -15.57 0.58 7.80
N VAL A 102 -16.72 1.22 8.02
CA VAL A 102 -17.92 1.01 7.21
C VAL A 102 -17.70 1.48 5.77
N GLY A 103 -17.11 2.65 5.58
CA GLY A 103 -16.77 3.16 4.25
C GLY A 103 -15.79 2.26 3.51
N ARG A 104 -14.80 1.71 4.22
CA ARG A 104 -13.82 0.78 3.63
C ARG A 104 -14.40 -0.56 3.21
N GLN A 105 -15.45 -1.04 3.89
CA GLN A 105 -16.12 -2.29 3.51
C GLN A 105 -16.73 -2.25 2.11
N ASN A 106 -17.05 -1.08 1.60
CA ASN A 106 -17.60 -0.88 0.26
C ASN A 106 -16.53 -0.82 -0.84
N ILE A 107 -15.26 -0.87 -0.48
CA ILE A 107 -14.16 -0.86 -1.44
C ILE A 107 -13.90 -2.28 -1.90
N LYS A 108 -13.99 -2.51 -3.22
CA LYS A 108 -13.67 -3.81 -3.82
C LYS A 108 -12.20 -4.17 -3.51
N GLY A 109 -11.99 -5.36 -3.00
CA GLY A 109 -10.65 -5.86 -2.66
C GLY A 109 -10.15 -5.53 -1.26
N MET A 110 -10.97 -4.89 -0.45
CA MET A 110 -10.65 -4.58 0.95
C MET A 110 -11.43 -5.44 1.93
#